data_1c3b96d21f80a63d920c254961a27072
#
_entry.id   1c3b96d21f80a63d920c254961a27072
#
_cell.length_a   1.000
_cell.length_b   1.000
_cell.length_c   1.000
_cell.angle_alpha   90.00
_cell.angle_beta   90.00
_cell.angle_gamma   90.00
#
_symmetry.space_group_name_H-M   'P 1'
#
loop_
_entity.id
_entity.type
_entity.pdbx_description
1 polymer ?
#
loop_
_entity_poly.entity_id
_entity_poly.type
_entity_poly.pdbx_seq_one_letter_code
_entity_poly.pdbx_strand_id
1 'polypeptide(L)'
;MSNKRDTTAVSPEHARFLSSVKKADRRVTFFRYFILITALILWELSARMGWIDPFIMSSPSQVMSTVARLYSGNELFHHIGITLYETVVGFILGTILGTLIAILLWWSKSLARILDPYLVVLNALPKIALGPILIVWFGAGVKSIIIMGLLISLVVTVMTVLAGFDEITGEKQLLMRTLGATKLQILTMVVLPASVPTIMSTLKISVGMSWVGVIVGEYLVSRAGLGYLIVYGSQVFKLDLVMASIVILCVLAAAMYYAVAFFEKRLIRWRGHA
;
A
#
# COMPACT_ATOMS: atom_id res chain seq x y z
N MET A 1 43.54 -34.46 11.14
CA MET A 1 43.27 -33.55 12.25
C MET A 1 42.00 -32.77 11.90
N SER A 2 40.90 -33.15 12.53
CA SER A 2 39.54 -32.63 12.26
C SER A 2 39.35 -31.27 12.92
N ASN A 3 39.16 -30.21 12.16
CA ASN A 3 38.86 -28.88 12.67
C ASN A 3 37.33 -28.79 12.89
N LYS A 4 36.86 -29.14 14.09
CA LYS A 4 35.51 -28.86 14.59
C LYS A 4 35.37 -27.34 14.66
N ARG A 5 34.56 -26.76 13.77
CA ARG A 5 34.09 -25.39 13.92
C ARG A 5 33.31 -25.30 15.23
N ASP A 6 33.89 -24.60 16.19
CA ASP A 6 33.24 -24.26 17.45
C ASP A 6 31.95 -23.52 17.12
N THR A 7 30.82 -24.15 17.44
CA THR A 7 29.54 -23.48 17.56
C THR A 7 29.70 -22.48 18.71
N THR A 8 29.77 -21.21 18.36
CA THR A 8 29.90 -20.10 19.30
C THR A 8 28.82 -20.22 20.37
N ALA A 9 29.23 -20.68 21.54
CA ALA A 9 28.36 -20.73 22.70
C ALA A 9 27.91 -19.30 23.02
N VAL A 10 26.63 -19.03 22.79
CA VAL A 10 25.99 -17.75 23.07
C VAL A 10 26.20 -17.45 24.56
N SER A 11 26.82 -16.32 24.92
CA SER A 11 27.03 -15.99 26.33
C SER A 11 25.70 -15.95 27.09
N PRO A 12 25.68 -16.30 28.41
CA PRO A 12 24.46 -16.32 29.21
C PRO A 12 23.72 -14.95 29.20
N GLU A 13 24.44 -13.87 29.08
CA GLU A 13 23.92 -12.50 28.98
C GLU A 13 23.23 -12.27 27.64
N HIS A 14 23.84 -12.72 26.54
CA HIS A 14 23.24 -12.63 25.21
C HIS A 14 21.98 -13.50 25.10
N ALA A 15 21.98 -14.69 25.70
CA ALA A 15 20.79 -15.54 25.77
C ALA A 15 19.64 -14.87 26.56
N ARG A 16 19.94 -14.21 27.68
CA ARG A 16 18.97 -13.41 28.45
C ARG A 16 18.44 -12.22 27.63
N PHE A 17 19.31 -11.50 26.93
CA PHE A 17 18.91 -10.41 26.05
C PHE A 17 17.97 -10.91 24.95
N LEU A 18 18.32 -11.98 24.22
CA LEU A 18 17.48 -12.56 23.19
C LEU A 18 16.11 -13.03 23.74
N SER A 19 16.09 -13.58 24.96
CA SER A 19 14.86 -13.99 25.61
C SER A 19 13.97 -12.81 25.98
N SER A 20 14.56 -11.70 26.43
CA SER A 20 13.83 -10.46 26.73
C SER A 20 13.23 -9.81 25.48
N VAL A 21 13.98 -9.76 24.37
CA VAL A 21 13.49 -9.29 23.07
C VAL A 21 12.32 -10.17 22.58
N LYS A 22 12.48 -11.50 22.61
CA LYS A 22 11.38 -12.42 22.23
C LYS A 22 10.14 -12.27 23.11
N LYS A 23 10.31 -12.01 24.41
CA LYS A 23 9.18 -11.75 25.32
C LYS A 23 8.49 -10.43 24.98
N ALA A 24 9.26 -9.37 24.66
CA ALA A 24 8.73 -8.10 24.22
C ALA A 24 7.92 -8.25 22.91
N ASP A 25 8.47 -8.93 21.92
CA ASP A 25 7.79 -9.20 20.64
C ASP A 25 6.50 -10.01 20.81
N ARG A 26 6.52 -11.04 21.68
CA ARG A 26 5.32 -11.83 22.01
C ARG A 26 4.26 -10.96 22.69
N ARG A 27 4.66 -10.08 23.61
CA ARG A 27 3.75 -9.15 24.28
C ARG A 27 3.11 -8.20 23.26
N VAL A 28 3.91 -7.60 22.37
CA VAL A 28 3.41 -6.72 21.31
C VAL A 28 2.42 -7.47 20.41
N THR A 29 2.76 -8.68 20.00
CA THR A 29 1.89 -9.52 19.18
C THR A 29 0.60 -9.87 19.90
N PHE A 30 0.68 -10.23 21.19
CA PHE A 30 -0.50 -10.50 22.01
C PHE A 30 -1.42 -9.28 22.10
N PHE A 31 -0.89 -8.09 22.40
CA PHE A 31 -1.71 -6.88 22.47
C PHE A 31 -2.33 -6.47 21.13
N ARG A 32 -1.66 -6.73 20.01
CA ARG A 32 -2.25 -6.50 18.68
C ARG A 32 -3.51 -7.33 18.46
N TYR A 33 -3.45 -8.64 18.73
CA TYR A 33 -4.62 -9.50 18.60
C TYR A 33 -5.67 -9.21 19.67
N PHE A 34 -5.25 -8.93 20.90
CA PHE A 34 -6.13 -8.58 22.00
C PHE A 34 -6.97 -7.34 21.67
N ILE A 35 -6.36 -6.26 21.19
CA ILE A 35 -7.07 -5.04 20.79
C ILE A 35 -8.08 -5.34 19.68
N LEU A 36 -7.66 -6.08 18.64
CA LEU A 36 -8.55 -6.43 17.53
C LEU A 36 -9.75 -7.27 17.99
N ILE A 37 -9.49 -8.32 18.74
CA ILE A 37 -10.55 -9.22 19.25
C ILE A 37 -11.49 -8.45 20.19
N THR A 38 -10.93 -7.63 21.10
CA THR A 38 -11.73 -6.81 22.01
C THR A 38 -12.61 -5.84 21.25
N ALA A 39 -12.10 -5.18 20.22
CA ALA A 39 -12.88 -4.27 19.38
C ALA A 39 -14.04 -4.99 18.67
N LEU A 40 -13.80 -6.19 18.11
CA LEU A 40 -14.84 -7.00 17.49
C LEU A 40 -15.90 -7.46 18.49
N ILE A 41 -15.49 -7.88 19.70
CA ILE A 41 -16.41 -8.27 20.76
C ILE A 41 -17.24 -7.08 21.23
N LEU A 42 -16.62 -5.92 21.44
CA LEU A 42 -17.32 -4.71 21.84
C LEU A 42 -18.33 -4.27 20.76
N TRP A 43 -17.97 -4.36 19.49
CA TRP A 43 -18.89 -4.06 18.39
C TRP A 43 -20.11 -4.99 18.38
N GLU A 44 -19.88 -6.32 18.49
CA GLU A 44 -20.97 -7.30 18.54
C GLU A 44 -21.86 -7.09 19.77
N LEU A 45 -21.26 -6.88 20.95
CA LEU A 45 -21.99 -6.64 22.21
C LEU A 45 -22.83 -5.37 22.13
N SER A 46 -22.24 -4.28 21.64
CA SER A 46 -22.93 -2.99 21.51
C SER A 46 -24.15 -3.09 20.59
N ALA A 47 -24.05 -3.87 19.50
CA ALA A 47 -25.17 -4.14 18.61
C ALA A 47 -26.24 -5.02 19.29
N ARG A 48 -25.86 -6.07 20.03
CA ARG A 48 -26.81 -6.94 20.74
C ARG A 48 -27.49 -6.28 21.92
N MET A 49 -26.79 -5.40 22.63
CA MET A 49 -27.36 -4.66 23.77
C MET A 49 -28.22 -3.46 23.34
N GLY A 50 -28.30 -3.18 22.03
CA GLY A 50 -29.07 -2.06 21.50
C GLY A 50 -28.44 -0.67 21.78
N TRP A 51 -27.15 -0.62 22.16
CA TRP A 51 -26.42 0.64 22.33
C TRP A 51 -26.17 1.30 20.97
N ILE A 52 -26.03 0.50 19.93
CA ILE A 52 -25.98 0.93 18.55
C ILE A 52 -27.10 0.23 17.78
N ASP A 53 -27.73 0.95 16.84
CA ASP A 53 -28.73 0.36 15.97
C ASP A 53 -28.06 -0.59 14.97
N PRO A 54 -28.37 -1.91 15.03
CA PRO A 54 -27.79 -2.90 14.10
C PRO A 54 -28.15 -2.62 12.63
N PHE A 55 -29.23 -1.90 12.37
CA PHE A 55 -29.62 -1.49 11.02
C PHE A 55 -28.64 -0.46 10.45
N ILE A 56 -28.12 0.46 11.29
CA ILE A 56 -27.23 1.54 10.87
C ILE A 56 -25.76 1.08 10.87
N MET A 57 -25.32 0.44 11.94
CA MET A 57 -23.90 0.10 12.13
C MET A 57 -23.57 -1.36 11.87
N SER A 58 -24.56 -2.19 11.56
CA SER A 58 -24.39 -3.64 11.39
C SER A 58 -23.75 -4.30 12.63
N SER A 59 -23.36 -5.56 12.52
CA SER A 59 -22.59 -6.29 13.53
C SER A 59 -21.66 -7.29 12.86
N PRO A 60 -20.59 -7.75 13.51
CA PRO A 60 -19.75 -8.81 12.99
C PRO A 60 -20.50 -10.04 12.50
N SER A 61 -21.54 -10.48 13.23
CA SER A 61 -22.38 -11.60 12.84
C SER A 61 -23.19 -11.32 11.56
N GLN A 62 -23.74 -10.12 11.39
CA GLN A 62 -24.45 -9.70 10.17
C GLN A 62 -23.50 -9.58 8.98
N VAL A 63 -22.32 -9.01 9.18
CA VAL A 63 -21.25 -8.97 8.17
C VAL A 63 -20.93 -10.37 7.66
N MET A 64 -20.70 -11.34 8.57
CA MET A 64 -20.40 -12.72 8.18
C MET A 64 -21.54 -13.38 7.41
N SER A 65 -22.80 -13.15 7.82
CA SER A 65 -23.95 -13.66 7.10
C SER A 65 -24.08 -13.07 5.69
N THR A 66 -23.76 -11.80 5.54
CA THR A 66 -23.78 -11.11 4.23
C THR A 66 -22.66 -11.61 3.34
N VAL A 67 -21.45 -11.81 3.86
CA VAL A 67 -20.35 -12.44 3.12
C VAL A 67 -20.75 -13.85 2.65
N ALA A 68 -21.39 -14.65 3.52
CA ALA A 68 -21.87 -15.98 3.16
C ALA A 68 -22.94 -15.94 2.05
N ARG A 69 -23.86 -14.97 2.08
CA ARG A 69 -24.85 -14.76 1.00
C ARG A 69 -24.20 -14.39 -0.32
N LEU A 70 -23.25 -13.45 -0.32
CA LEU A 70 -22.50 -13.07 -1.52
C LEU A 70 -21.70 -14.27 -2.08
N TYR A 71 -21.14 -15.08 -1.21
CA TYR A 71 -20.43 -16.29 -1.60
C TYR A 71 -21.36 -17.32 -2.27
N SER A 72 -22.50 -17.63 -1.64
CA SER A 72 -23.49 -18.59 -2.19
C SER A 72 -24.15 -18.08 -3.47
N GLY A 73 -24.28 -16.74 -3.63
CA GLY A 73 -24.76 -16.09 -4.86
C GLY A 73 -23.72 -16.02 -5.98
N ASN A 74 -22.50 -16.49 -5.77
CA ASN A 74 -21.38 -16.41 -6.73
C ASN A 74 -20.96 -14.98 -7.11
N GLU A 75 -21.39 -13.97 -6.34
CA GLU A 75 -21.11 -12.55 -6.58
C GLU A 75 -19.82 -12.09 -5.92
N LEU A 76 -19.45 -12.71 -4.79
CA LEU A 76 -18.32 -12.30 -3.96
C LEU A 76 -17.01 -12.20 -4.75
N PHE A 77 -16.64 -13.29 -5.42
CA PHE A 77 -15.36 -13.33 -6.16
C PHE A 77 -15.38 -12.46 -7.42
N HIS A 78 -16.56 -12.24 -8.00
CA HIS A 78 -16.70 -11.33 -9.13
C HIS A 78 -16.35 -9.89 -8.72
N HIS A 79 -16.94 -9.38 -7.64
CA HIS A 79 -16.68 -8.04 -7.14
C HIS A 79 -15.24 -7.87 -6.61
N ILE A 80 -14.74 -8.86 -5.86
CA ILE A 80 -13.34 -8.87 -5.40
C ILE A 80 -12.37 -8.84 -6.58
N GLY A 81 -12.60 -9.67 -7.59
CA GLY A 81 -11.73 -9.79 -8.76
C GLY A 81 -11.62 -8.48 -9.54
N ILE A 82 -12.74 -7.77 -9.73
CA ILE A 82 -12.76 -6.48 -10.44
C ILE A 82 -11.96 -5.43 -9.65
N THR A 83 -12.30 -5.20 -8.39
CA THR A 83 -11.60 -4.21 -7.56
C THR A 83 -10.11 -4.52 -7.43
N LEU A 84 -9.76 -5.80 -7.25
CA LEU A 84 -8.36 -6.23 -7.14
C LEU A 84 -7.60 -6.00 -8.45
N TYR A 85 -8.20 -6.35 -9.60
CA TYR A 85 -7.62 -6.11 -10.92
C TYR A 85 -7.35 -4.62 -11.14
N GLU A 86 -8.34 -3.76 -10.91
CA GLU A 86 -8.22 -2.31 -11.08
C GLU A 86 -7.14 -1.72 -10.16
N THR A 87 -7.10 -2.17 -8.90
CA THR A 87 -6.11 -1.71 -7.92
C THR A 87 -4.70 -2.16 -8.28
N VAL A 88 -4.51 -3.43 -8.64
CA VAL A 88 -3.18 -3.96 -8.99
C VAL A 88 -2.64 -3.31 -10.25
N VAL A 89 -3.48 -3.15 -11.27
CA VAL A 89 -3.08 -2.48 -12.53
C VAL A 89 -2.74 -1.01 -12.27
N GLY A 90 -3.61 -0.28 -11.56
CA GLY A 90 -3.36 1.13 -11.19
C GLY A 90 -2.09 1.31 -10.36
N PHE A 91 -1.86 0.43 -9.39
CA PHE A 91 -0.66 0.40 -8.57
C PHE A 91 0.61 0.14 -9.37
N ILE A 92 0.62 -0.89 -10.23
CA ILE A 92 1.80 -1.24 -11.05
C ILE A 92 2.13 -0.09 -12.00
N LEU A 93 1.13 0.41 -12.72
CA LEU A 93 1.32 1.52 -13.66
C LEU A 93 1.79 2.79 -12.94
N GLY A 94 1.15 3.16 -11.83
CA GLY A 94 1.52 4.33 -11.03
C GLY A 94 2.94 4.24 -10.49
N THR A 95 3.34 3.06 -10.03
CA THR A 95 4.69 2.80 -9.52
C THR A 95 5.74 2.86 -10.63
N ILE A 96 5.53 2.18 -11.74
CA ILE A 96 6.48 2.16 -12.87
C ILE A 96 6.64 3.57 -13.43
N LEU A 97 5.55 4.22 -13.78
CA LEU A 97 5.57 5.57 -14.36
C LEU A 97 6.14 6.58 -13.36
N GLY A 98 5.75 6.51 -12.09
CA GLY A 98 6.27 7.40 -11.06
C GLY A 98 7.77 7.24 -10.84
N THR A 99 8.27 6.01 -10.82
CA THR A 99 9.72 5.74 -10.72
C THR A 99 10.47 6.21 -11.96
N LEU A 100 9.94 5.98 -13.16
CA LEU A 100 10.55 6.48 -14.40
C LEU A 100 10.62 8.00 -14.43
N ILE A 101 9.56 8.69 -14.04
CA ILE A 101 9.55 10.15 -13.93
C ILE A 101 10.58 10.61 -12.89
N ALA A 102 10.67 9.98 -11.74
CA ALA A 102 11.67 10.29 -10.72
C ALA A 102 13.11 10.14 -11.25
N ILE A 103 13.38 9.08 -12.04
CA ILE A 103 14.68 8.90 -12.71
C ILE A 103 14.95 10.02 -13.70
N LEU A 104 13.98 10.43 -14.51
CA LEU A 104 14.13 11.55 -15.45
C LEU A 104 14.42 12.88 -14.73
N LEU A 105 13.75 13.14 -13.61
CA LEU A 105 13.96 14.32 -12.79
C LEU A 105 15.36 14.30 -12.14
N TRP A 106 15.76 13.17 -11.58
CA TRP A 106 17.12 13.01 -11.05
C TRP A 106 18.18 13.20 -12.15
N TRP A 107 17.90 12.75 -13.37
CA TRP A 107 18.81 12.90 -14.50
C TRP A 107 19.02 14.37 -14.87
N SER A 108 18.00 15.21 -14.78
CA SER A 108 18.08 16.64 -15.12
C SER A 108 17.70 17.51 -13.94
N LYS A 109 18.72 18.05 -13.24
CA LYS A 109 18.51 18.97 -12.11
C LYS A 109 17.73 20.23 -12.50
N SER A 110 17.89 20.70 -13.75
CA SER A 110 17.13 21.85 -14.25
C SER A 110 15.65 21.50 -14.39
N LEU A 111 15.34 20.32 -14.96
CA LEU A 111 13.97 19.83 -15.09
C LEU A 111 13.33 19.62 -13.72
N ALA A 112 14.06 19.03 -12.77
CA ALA A 112 13.58 18.85 -11.41
C ALA A 112 13.20 20.19 -10.77
N ARG A 113 14.06 21.19 -10.83
CA ARG A 113 13.79 22.54 -10.28
C ARG A 113 12.60 23.24 -10.95
N ILE A 114 12.42 23.04 -12.26
CA ILE A 114 11.29 23.62 -13.00
C ILE A 114 9.97 22.94 -12.58
N LEU A 115 9.97 21.60 -12.43
CA LEU A 115 8.76 20.83 -12.15
C LEU A 115 8.43 20.73 -10.66
N ASP A 116 9.37 21.00 -9.76
CA ASP A 116 9.17 20.94 -8.31
C ASP A 116 7.91 21.70 -7.83
N PRO A 117 7.69 22.98 -8.14
CA PRO A 117 6.49 23.69 -7.71
C PRO A 117 5.20 23.08 -8.28
N TYR A 118 5.25 22.54 -9.50
CA TYR A 118 4.09 21.85 -10.10
C TYR A 118 3.79 20.54 -9.41
N LEU A 119 4.80 19.76 -9.04
CA LEU A 119 4.62 18.53 -8.27
C LEU A 119 4.00 18.80 -6.90
N VAL A 120 4.44 19.87 -6.22
CA VAL A 120 3.85 20.28 -4.93
C VAL A 120 2.38 20.64 -5.10
N VAL A 121 2.03 21.45 -6.11
CA VAL A 121 0.64 21.83 -6.40
C VAL A 121 -0.20 20.59 -6.77
N LEU A 122 0.30 19.71 -7.63
CA LEU A 122 -0.37 18.47 -8.02
C LEU A 122 -0.56 17.52 -6.84
N ASN A 123 0.36 17.54 -5.88
CA ASN A 123 0.20 16.73 -4.67
C ASN A 123 -0.88 17.30 -3.74
N ALA A 124 -0.96 18.62 -3.63
CA ALA A 124 -1.95 19.32 -2.81
C ALA A 124 -3.36 19.31 -3.43
N LEU A 125 -3.46 19.13 -4.74
CA LEU A 125 -4.74 19.13 -5.46
C LEU A 125 -5.62 17.99 -4.99
N PRO A 126 -6.91 18.22 -4.68
CA PRO A 126 -7.84 17.16 -4.32
C PRO A 126 -8.14 16.29 -5.56
N LYS A 127 -7.30 15.28 -5.77
CA LYS A 127 -7.32 14.42 -6.98
C LYS A 127 -8.68 13.76 -7.22
N ILE A 128 -9.46 13.56 -6.15
CA ILE A 128 -10.84 13.04 -6.21
C ILE A 128 -11.74 13.95 -7.05
N ALA A 129 -11.52 15.26 -6.99
CA ALA A 129 -12.29 16.25 -7.78
C ALA A 129 -12.03 16.12 -9.30
N LEU A 130 -10.97 15.43 -9.72
CA LEU A 130 -10.71 15.15 -11.12
C LEU A 130 -11.59 14.01 -11.67
N GLY A 131 -12.26 13.25 -10.81
CA GLY A 131 -13.08 12.10 -11.20
C GLY A 131 -14.04 12.37 -12.36
N PRO A 132 -14.92 13.39 -12.28
CA PRO A 132 -15.86 13.69 -13.36
C PRO A 132 -15.17 13.98 -14.71
N ILE A 133 -14.05 14.71 -14.69
CA ILE A 133 -13.26 15.00 -15.89
C ILE A 133 -12.65 13.72 -16.50
N LEU A 134 -12.10 12.84 -15.66
CA LEU A 134 -11.55 11.56 -16.12
C LEU A 134 -12.62 10.67 -16.77
N ILE A 135 -13.83 10.71 -16.23
CA ILE A 135 -14.96 9.98 -16.79
C ILE A 135 -15.33 10.51 -18.18
N VAL A 136 -15.34 11.83 -18.35
CA VAL A 136 -15.62 12.45 -19.66
C VAL A 136 -14.53 12.13 -20.68
N TRP A 137 -13.24 12.12 -20.27
CA TRP A 137 -12.12 11.87 -21.17
C TRP A 137 -11.95 10.40 -21.56
N PHE A 138 -12.10 9.50 -20.59
CA PHE A 138 -11.78 8.07 -20.77
C PHE A 138 -13.01 7.16 -20.80
N GLY A 139 -14.20 7.73 -20.62
CA GLY A 139 -15.46 7.00 -20.52
C GLY A 139 -15.75 6.48 -19.10
N ALA A 140 -17.03 6.17 -18.87
CA ALA A 140 -17.46 5.54 -17.62
C ALA A 140 -17.09 4.05 -17.62
N GLY A 141 -16.19 3.62 -16.73
CA GLY A 141 -15.80 2.22 -16.58
C GLY A 141 -14.38 2.00 -16.08
N VAL A 142 -13.89 0.78 -16.23
CA VAL A 142 -12.60 0.29 -15.69
C VAL A 142 -11.40 1.19 -16.05
N LYS A 143 -11.37 1.77 -17.25
CA LYS A 143 -10.25 2.63 -17.67
C LYS A 143 -10.13 3.88 -16.80
N SER A 144 -11.23 4.60 -16.60
CA SER A 144 -11.23 5.81 -15.76
C SER A 144 -10.92 5.50 -14.29
N ILE A 145 -11.36 4.34 -13.79
CA ILE A 145 -11.07 3.87 -12.42
C ILE A 145 -9.58 3.58 -12.26
N ILE A 146 -8.98 2.83 -13.18
CA ILE A 146 -7.53 2.54 -13.16
C ILE A 146 -6.71 3.84 -13.24
N ILE A 147 -7.09 4.78 -14.12
CA ILE A 147 -6.40 6.07 -14.24
C ILE A 147 -6.53 6.88 -12.96
N MET A 148 -7.67 6.84 -12.26
CA MET A 148 -7.84 7.48 -10.97
C MET A 148 -6.85 6.91 -9.93
N GLY A 149 -6.79 5.58 -9.80
CA GLY A 149 -5.84 4.88 -8.92
C GLY A 149 -4.39 5.23 -9.25
N LEU A 150 -4.06 5.26 -10.54
CA LEU A 150 -2.75 5.65 -11.06
C LEU A 150 -2.41 7.09 -10.66
N LEU A 151 -3.26 8.06 -10.96
CA LEU A 151 -2.97 9.49 -10.72
C LEU A 151 -2.79 9.81 -9.24
N ILE A 152 -3.57 9.16 -8.36
CA ILE A 152 -3.44 9.37 -6.92
C ILE A 152 -2.11 8.83 -6.40
N SER A 153 -1.66 7.67 -6.86
CA SER A 153 -0.40 7.06 -6.42
C SER A 153 0.83 7.66 -7.12
N LEU A 154 0.71 8.09 -8.39
CA LEU A 154 1.83 8.52 -9.21
C LEU A 154 2.59 9.70 -8.62
N VAL A 155 1.90 10.78 -8.25
CA VAL A 155 2.55 12.01 -7.74
C VAL A 155 3.32 11.72 -6.45
N VAL A 156 2.73 10.95 -5.55
CA VAL A 156 3.37 10.54 -4.29
C VAL A 156 4.60 9.68 -4.59
N THR A 157 4.50 8.75 -5.54
CA THR A 157 5.61 7.89 -5.96
C THR A 157 6.76 8.72 -6.53
N VAL A 158 6.47 9.67 -7.43
CA VAL A 158 7.49 10.57 -8.02
C VAL A 158 8.23 11.32 -6.93
N MET A 159 7.51 12.00 -6.04
CA MET A 159 8.12 12.83 -5.00
C MET A 159 8.94 12.00 -4.01
N THR A 160 8.42 10.86 -3.56
CA THR A 160 9.10 10.04 -2.55
C THR A 160 10.34 9.34 -3.11
N VAL A 161 10.26 8.82 -4.35
CA VAL A 161 11.40 8.18 -5.01
C VAL A 161 12.48 9.20 -5.35
N LEU A 162 12.10 10.39 -5.84
CA LEU A 162 13.04 11.48 -6.13
C LEU A 162 13.76 11.93 -4.86
N ALA A 163 13.04 12.15 -3.77
CA ALA A 163 13.63 12.47 -2.47
C ALA A 163 14.63 11.38 -2.02
N GLY A 164 14.28 10.10 -2.18
CA GLY A 164 15.20 9.00 -1.89
C GLY A 164 16.45 8.98 -2.77
N PHE A 165 16.38 9.44 -4.00
CA PHE A 165 17.57 9.60 -4.85
C PHE A 165 18.45 10.77 -4.38
N ASP A 166 17.86 11.86 -3.91
CA ASP A 166 18.55 13.04 -3.43
C ASP A 166 19.20 12.85 -2.03
N GLU A 167 18.66 11.95 -1.20
CA GLU A 167 19.25 11.55 0.09
C GLU A 167 20.61 10.85 -0.07
N ILE A 168 20.90 10.29 -1.26
CA ILE A 168 22.16 9.62 -1.50
C ILE A 168 23.25 10.66 -1.63
N THR A 169 24.05 10.73 -0.58
CA THR A 169 25.07 11.74 -0.34
C THR A 169 25.90 12.07 -1.56
N GLY A 170 26.06 13.38 -1.84
CA GLY A 170 26.91 13.88 -2.91
C GLY A 170 28.34 13.36 -2.85
N GLU A 171 28.83 12.97 -1.65
CA GLU A 171 30.14 12.34 -1.46
C GLU A 171 30.32 11.02 -2.23
N LYS A 172 29.31 10.13 -2.18
CA LYS A 172 29.35 8.86 -2.93
C LYS A 172 29.32 9.11 -4.43
N GLN A 173 28.52 10.08 -4.87
CA GLN A 173 28.45 10.45 -6.28
C GLN A 173 29.74 11.17 -6.71
N LEU A 174 30.32 12.01 -5.85
CA LEU A 174 31.59 12.69 -6.12
C LEU A 174 32.75 11.68 -6.27
N LEU A 175 32.84 10.72 -5.35
CA LEU A 175 33.83 9.65 -5.43
C LEU A 175 33.73 8.88 -6.76
N MET A 176 32.53 8.52 -7.19
CA MET A 176 32.34 7.84 -8.48
C MET A 176 32.80 8.71 -9.66
N ARG A 177 32.54 10.02 -9.60
CA ARG A 177 33.00 10.96 -10.63
C ARG A 177 34.53 11.10 -10.66
N THR A 178 35.20 11.12 -9.51
CA THR A 178 36.67 11.16 -9.45
C THR A 178 37.30 9.89 -10.01
N LEU A 179 36.58 8.75 -9.95
CA LEU A 179 36.94 7.48 -10.57
C LEU A 179 36.58 7.41 -12.07
N GLY A 180 36.06 8.50 -12.67
CA GLY A 180 35.72 8.56 -14.08
C GLY A 180 34.37 7.93 -14.45
N ALA A 181 33.48 7.65 -13.48
CA ALA A 181 32.20 7.02 -13.75
C ALA A 181 31.26 7.96 -14.51
N THR A 182 30.58 7.44 -15.51
CA THR A 182 29.52 8.13 -16.25
C THR A 182 28.27 8.30 -15.40
N LYS A 183 27.39 9.22 -15.77
CA LYS A 183 26.14 9.47 -15.06
C LYS A 183 25.25 8.25 -15.00
N LEU A 184 25.23 7.41 -16.04
CA LEU A 184 24.49 6.16 -16.07
C LEU A 184 25.07 5.14 -15.08
N GLN A 185 26.40 5.03 -15.00
CA GLN A 185 27.05 4.17 -14.01
C GLN A 185 26.76 4.61 -12.57
N ILE A 186 26.76 5.92 -12.31
CA ILE A 186 26.38 6.46 -11.00
C ILE A 186 24.93 6.09 -10.67
N LEU A 187 24.00 6.24 -11.63
CA LEU A 187 22.59 5.85 -11.43
C LEU A 187 22.45 4.35 -11.10
N THR A 188 23.03 3.49 -11.95
CA THR A 188 22.79 2.04 -11.87
C THR A 188 23.59 1.35 -10.77
N MET A 189 24.80 1.83 -10.46
CA MET A 189 25.70 1.19 -9.47
C MET A 189 25.59 1.79 -8.07
N VAL A 190 25.13 3.04 -7.94
CA VAL A 190 25.08 3.73 -6.64
C VAL A 190 23.66 4.15 -6.31
N VAL A 191 23.01 4.98 -7.13
CA VAL A 191 21.73 5.62 -6.78
C VAL A 191 20.61 4.58 -6.68
N LEU A 192 20.33 3.82 -7.73
CA LEU A 192 19.27 2.81 -7.73
C LEU A 192 19.45 1.75 -6.63
N PRO A 193 20.64 1.10 -6.49
CA PRO A 193 20.83 0.12 -5.43
C PRO A 193 20.72 0.74 -4.03
N ALA A 194 21.22 1.96 -3.82
CA ALA A 194 21.14 2.62 -2.52
C ALA A 194 19.70 3.03 -2.16
N SER A 195 18.87 3.36 -3.15
CA SER A 195 17.47 3.78 -2.95
C SER A 195 16.47 2.63 -2.84
N VAL A 196 16.89 1.37 -3.00
CA VAL A 196 15.97 0.22 -2.88
C VAL A 196 15.11 0.25 -1.61
N PRO A 197 15.64 0.55 -0.40
CA PRO A 197 14.80 0.63 0.79
C PRO A 197 13.72 1.72 0.69
N THR A 198 14.07 2.90 0.17
CA THR A 198 13.14 4.01 -0.01
C THR A 198 12.09 3.67 -1.06
N ILE A 199 12.48 3.05 -2.19
CA ILE A 199 11.54 2.56 -3.21
C ILE A 199 10.57 1.55 -2.60
N MET A 200 11.04 0.59 -1.81
CA MET A 200 10.18 -0.41 -1.16
C MET A 200 9.22 0.23 -0.15
N SER A 201 9.67 1.23 0.59
CA SER A 201 8.79 1.99 1.50
C SER A 201 7.75 2.78 0.72
N THR A 202 8.13 3.37 -0.41
CA THR A 202 7.22 4.07 -1.33
C THR A 202 6.16 3.11 -1.89
N LEU A 203 6.54 1.89 -2.27
CA LEU A 203 5.58 0.88 -2.74
C LEU A 203 4.48 0.60 -1.72
N LYS A 204 4.82 0.50 -0.44
CA LYS A 204 3.82 0.29 0.64
C LYS A 204 2.84 1.46 0.76
N ILE A 205 3.32 2.69 0.60
CA ILE A 205 2.48 3.89 0.59
C ILE A 205 1.58 3.89 -0.66
N SER A 206 2.16 3.58 -1.82
CA SER A 206 1.46 3.55 -3.11
C SER A 206 0.36 2.50 -3.17
N VAL A 207 0.51 1.36 -2.47
CA VAL A 207 -0.59 0.39 -2.28
C VAL A 207 -1.81 1.09 -1.71
N GLY A 208 -1.66 1.77 -0.55
CA GLY A 208 -2.78 2.48 0.08
C GLY A 208 -3.39 3.56 -0.82
N MET A 209 -2.54 4.34 -1.50
CA MET A 209 -3.00 5.40 -2.41
C MET A 209 -3.77 4.85 -3.62
N SER A 210 -3.35 3.71 -4.18
CA SER A 210 -4.04 3.05 -5.29
C SER A 210 -5.42 2.53 -4.85
N TRP A 211 -5.54 1.94 -3.66
CA TRP A 211 -6.83 1.55 -3.09
C TRP A 211 -7.77 2.74 -2.97
N VAL A 212 -7.31 3.85 -2.39
CA VAL A 212 -8.14 5.08 -2.29
C VAL A 212 -8.61 5.52 -3.66
N GLY A 213 -7.72 5.55 -4.66
CA GLY A 213 -8.05 6.01 -6.00
C GLY A 213 -9.07 5.13 -6.70
N VAL A 214 -8.90 3.81 -6.62
CA VAL A 214 -9.82 2.84 -7.25
C VAL A 214 -11.19 2.87 -6.58
N ILE A 215 -11.25 2.85 -5.25
CA ILE A 215 -12.53 2.90 -4.54
C ILE A 215 -13.32 4.18 -4.86
N VAL A 216 -12.64 5.32 -4.91
CA VAL A 216 -13.29 6.58 -5.33
C VAL A 216 -13.76 6.50 -6.79
N GLY A 217 -12.95 5.92 -7.68
CA GLY A 217 -13.32 5.68 -9.06
C GLY A 217 -14.56 4.76 -9.17
N GLU A 218 -14.58 3.67 -8.42
CA GLU A 218 -15.73 2.76 -8.37
C GLU A 218 -16.99 3.47 -7.82
N TYR A 219 -16.86 4.34 -6.82
CA TYR A 219 -18.01 5.13 -6.31
C TYR A 219 -18.66 6.00 -7.38
N LEU A 220 -17.87 6.51 -8.31
CA LEU A 220 -18.37 7.47 -9.30
C LEU A 220 -19.00 6.78 -10.52
N VAL A 221 -18.45 5.64 -10.96
CA VAL A 221 -18.86 5.10 -12.30
C VAL A 221 -18.93 3.60 -12.39
N SER A 222 -18.61 2.84 -11.34
CA SER A 222 -18.59 1.39 -11.46
C SER A 222 -20.00 0.80 -11.48
N ARG A 223 -20.12 -0.34 -12.17
CA ARG A 223 -21.29 -1.22 -12.13
C ARG A 223 -21.00 -2.55 -11.44
N ALA A 224 -19.78 -2.74 -10.99
CA ALA A 224 -19.32 -3.91 -10.26
C ALA A 224 -18.06 -3.54 -9.47
N GLY A 225 -17.70 -4.33 -8.48
CA GLY A 225 -16.59 -4.06 -7.56
C GLY A 225 -17.08 -3.84 -6.13
N LEU A 226 -16.15 -3.77 -5.19
CA LEU A 226 -16.48 -3.60 -3.76
C LEU A 226 -16.91 -2.16 -3.45
N GLY A 227 -16.32 -1.17 -4.12
CA GLY A 227 -16.75 0.23 -4.02
C GLY A 227 -18.15 0.43 -4.58
N TYR A 228 -18.48 -0.23 -5.69
CA TYR A 228 -19.86 -0.27 -6.20
C TYR A 228 -20.82 -0.85 -5.16
N LEU A 229 -20.47 -1.98 -4.52
CA LEU A 229 -21.34 -2.58 -3.47
C LEU A 229 -21.57 -1.64 -2.29
N ILE A 230 -20.58 -0.82 -1.93
CA ILE A 230 -20.72 0.18 -0.86
C ILE A 230 -21.74 1.26 -1.27
N VAL A 231 -21.62 1.80 -2.49
CA VAL A 231 -22.55 2.82 -2.99
C VAL A 231 -23.96 2.23 -3.15
N TYR A 232 -24.07 1.08 -3.79
CA TYR A 232 -25.35 0.39 -3.96
C TYR A 232 -26.01 0.08 -2.61
N GLY A 233 -25.25 -0.51 -1.68
CA GLY A 233 -25.75 -0.83 -0.34
C GLY A 233 -26.24 0.40 0.42
N SER A 234 -25.54 1.53 0.31
CA SER A 234 -25.97 2.78 0.93
C SER A 234 -27.25 3.35 0.32
N GLN A 235 -27.40 3.26 -1.00
CA GLN A 235 -28.59 3.75 -1.71
C GLN A 235 -29.85 2.93 -1.43
N VAL A 236 -29.71 1.62 -1.20
CA VAL A 236 -30.83 0.71 -0.91
C VAL A 236 -30.96 0.40 0.59
N PHE A 237 -30.27 1.15 1.44
CA PHE A 237 -30.27 0.98 2.90
C PHE A 237 -29.88 -0.44 3.38
N LYS A 238 -29.05 -1.15 2.61
CA LYS A 238 -28.44 -2.44 3.02
C LYS A 238 -27.09 -2.19 3.66
N LEU A 239 -27.07 -1.64 4.87
CA LEU A 239 -25.82 -1.23 5.53
C LEU A 239 -24.97 -2.41 5.97
N ASP A 240 -25.54 -3.62 6.12
CA ASP A 240 -24.82 -4.88 6.26
C ASP A 240 -23.93 -5.18 5.04
N LEU A 241 -24.43 -4.88 3.82
CA LEU A 241 -23.63 -5.02 2.58
C LEU A 241 -22.49 -4.00 2.52
N VAL A 242 -22.74 -2.76 2.94
CA VAL A 242 -21.71 -1.72 3.04
C VAL A 242 -20.59 -2.15 3.97
N MET A 243 -20.94 -2.56 5.19
CA MET A 243 -19.95 -2.99 6.20
C MET A 243 -19.20 -4.25 5.78
N ALA A 244 -19.90 -5.23 5.17
CA ALA A 244 -19.25 -6.42 4.62
C ALA A 244 -18.22 -6.05 3.54
N SER A 245 -18.57 -5.15 2.62
CA SER A 245 -17.66 -4.70 1.57
C SER A 245 -16.45 -3.96 2.13
N ILE A 246 -16.63 -3.11 3.15
CA ILE A 246 -15.53 -2.41 3.84
C ILE A 246 -14.59 -3.43 4.52
N VAL A 247 -15.13 -4.43 5.23
CA VAL A 247 -14.32 -5.45 5.88
C VAL A 247 -13.50 -6.25 4.84
N ILE A 248 -14.12 -6.64 3.73
CA ILE A 248 -13.42 -7.33 2.64
C ILE A 248 -12.29 -6.44 2.07
N LEU A 249 -12.57 -5.15 1.84
CA LEU A 249 -11.56 -4.18 1.38
C LEU A 249 -10.38 -4.08 2.35
N CYS A 250 -10.63 -4.01 3.66
CA CYS A 250 -9.58 -3.99 4.66
C CYS A 250 -8.70 -5.25 4.60
N VAL A 251 -9.31 -6.42 4.44
CA VAL A 251 -8.58 -7.69 4.31
C VAL A 251 -7.72 -7.71 3.04
N LEU A 252 -8.28 -7.30 1.89
CA LEU A 252 -7.55 -7.26 0.62
C LEU A 252 -6.42 -6.24 0.62
N ALA A 253 -6.65 -5.05 1.17
CA ALA A 253 -5.62 -4.02 1.31
C ALA A 253 -4.49 -4.49 2.22
N ALA A 254 -4.81 -5.13 3.35
CA ALA A 254 -3.83 -5.74 4.23
C ALA A 254 -3.05 -6.85 3.52
N ALA A 255 -3.72 -7.75 2.78
CA ALA A 255 -3.07 -8.81 2.01
C ALA A 255 -2.09 -8.25 0.98
N MET A 256 -2.49 -7.23 0.21
CA MET A 256 -1.63 -6.57 -0.77
C MET A 256 -0.43 -5.86 -0.09
N TYR A 257 -0.65 -5.17 1.02
CA TYR A 257 0.42 -4.56 1.81
C TYR A 257 1.44 -5.60 2.30
N TYR A 258 0.97 -6.73 2.87
CA TYR A 258 1.85 -7.80 3.35
C TYR A 258 2.56 -8.50 2.20
N ALA A 259 1.95 -8.63 1.03
CA ALA A 259 2.62 -9.15 -0.15
C ALA A 259 3.81 -8.26 -0.54
N VAL A 260 3.63 -6.93 -0.62
CA VAL A 260 4.72 -5.98 -0.90
C VAL A 260 5.79 -6.04 0.20
N ALA A 261 5.39 -6.07 1.47
CA ALA A 261 6.33 -6.18 2.60
C ALA A 261 7.13 -7.51 2.60
N PHE A 262 6.54 -8.58 2.09
CA PHE A 262 7.24 -9.86 1.91
C PHE A 262 8.31 -9.77 0.81
N PHE A 263 7.98 -9.15 -0.33
CA PHE A 263 8.96 -8.90 -1.40
C PHE A 263 10.09 -7.98 -0.92
N GLU A 264 9.78 -6.93 -0.15
CA GLU A 264 10.78 -6.06 0.48
C GLU A 264 11.78 -6.87 1.30
N LYS A 265 11.29 -7.71 2.22
CA LYS A 265 12.17 -8.54 3.07
C LYS A 265 13.07 -9.46 2.26
N ARG A 266 12.62 -9.97 1.14
CA ARG A 266 13.45 -10.81 0.26
C ARG A 266 14.51 -10.01 -0.48
N LEU A 267 14.17 -8.81 -0.97
CA LEU A 267 15.08 -7.95 -1.72
C LEU A 267 16.15 -7.30 -0.83
N ILE A 268 15.81 -6.97 0.42
CA ILE A 268 16.75 -6.31 1.35
C ILE A 268 17.63 -7.31 2.11
N ARG A 269 17.27 -8.60 2.21
CA ARG A 269 18.05 -9.63 2.94
C ARG A 269 19.51 -9.77 2.50
N TRP A 270 19.85 -9.45 1.26
CA TRP A 270 21.24 -9.52 0.78
C TRP A 270 22.13 -8.39 1.31
N ARG A 271 21.58 -7.33 1.91
CA ARG A 271 22.33 -6.23 2.56
C ARG A 271 22.70 -6.49 4.02
N GLY A 272 22.10 -7.46 4.69
CA GLY A 272 22.37 -7.78 6.09
C GLY A 272 23.63 -8.63 6.33
N HIS A 273 24.47 -8.85 5.29
CA HIS A 273 25.69 -9.63 5.36
C HIS A 273 26.93 -8.85 4.88
N ALA A 274 26.86 -7.51 4.88
CA ALA A 274 28.01 -6.64 4.62
C ALA A 274 28.37 -5.83 5.86
#